data_cf2b28678b65b54cc088fa7ad5428f83
#
_entry.id   cf2b28678b65b54cc088fa7ad5428f83
#
_cell.length_a   1.000
_cell.length_b   1.000
_cell.length_c   1.000
_cell.angle_alpha   90.00
_cell.angle_beta   90.00
_cell.angle_gamma   90.00
#
_symmetry.space_group_name_H-M   'P 1'
#
loop_
_entity.id
_entity.type
_entity.pdbx_description
1 polymer ?
#
loop_
_entity_poly.entity_id
_entity_poly.type
_entity_poly.pdbx_seq_one_letter_code
_entity_poly.pdbx_strand_id
1 'polypeptide(L)'
;MIGLMGLAACARTADTIPSVFSGNSLCQQVRAVPDEVRGYFSLAPFYKKYVDANGLPILSSDAPDDESLRRACRLVVNMLSKRSDAREKLIELRVRFVVIGRDEGTADIPEYGFRDKPQAEKDAINARARGIGSQASSCGEENLMCLAGDRYPAESICVHEFSHTIHEALKQLDPNFEDRLKADFNDASSRGILKDTYRSENYDEYWAEGVQDWYDTNAEADPPDGIHNAVNTRKELESFDPRLFALIGEVFPERIDWGNCHIKP
;
A
#
# COMPACT_ATOMS: atom_id res chain seq x y z
N MET A 1 -35.12 -50.50 17.65
CA MET A 1 -35.28 -49.03 17.75
C MET A 1 -33.87 -48.42 17.73
N ILE A 2 -33.46 -47.89 16.55
CA ILE A 2 -32.14 -47.29 16.34
C ILE A 2 -32.39 -45.79 16.27
N GLY A 3 -31.87 -45.06 17.28
CA GLY A 3 -32.01 -43.61 17.35
C GLY A 3 -31.04 -42.94 16.39
N LEU A 4 -31.55 -42.14 15.43
CA LEU A 4 -30.79 -41.22 14.63
C LEU A 4 -30.39 -40.00 15.49
N MET A 5 -29.08 -39.85 15.76
CA MET A 5 -28.52 -38.61 16.25
C MET A 5 -28.36 -37.64 15.07
N GLY A 6 -29.16 -36.59 15.06
CA GLY A 6 -29.03 -35.50 14.10
C GLY A 6 -27.76 -34.67 14.36
N LEU A 7 -26.86 -34.61 13.38
CA LEU A 7 -25.75 -33.68 13.35
C LEU A 7 -26.32 -32.28 13.08
N ALA A 8 -26.31 -31.42 14.09
CA ALA A 8 -26.54 -29.99 13.91
C ALA A 8 -25.34 -29.38 13.17
N ALA A 9 -25.53 -29.08 11.90
CA ALA A 9 -24.60 -28.28 11.12
C ALA A 9 -24.59 -26.85 11.67
N CYS A 10 -23.51 -26.48 12.33
CA CYS A 10 -23.26 -25.10 12.70
C CYS A 10 -23.02 -24.30 11.39
N ALA A 11 -24.07 -23.65 10.88
CA ALA A 11 -23.95 -22.71 9.79
C ALA A 11 -23.09 -21.54 10.29
N ARG A 12 -21.85 -21.45 9.82
CA ARG A 12 -21.07 -20.22 9.93
C ARG A 12 -21.84 -19.15 9.17
N THR A 13 -22.37 -18.19 9.89
CA THR A 13 -22.87 -16.94 9.30
C THR A 13 -21.72 -16.33 8.49
N ALA A 14 -21.92 -16.17 7.20
CA ALA A 14 -20.99 -15.37 6.39
C ALA A 14 -20.85 -14.01 7.06
N ASP A 15 -19.63 -13.65 7.46
CA ASP A 15 -19.31 -12.33 7.98
C ASP A 15 -19.70 -11.32 6.90
N THR A 16 -20.87 -10.72 7.04
CA THR A 16 -21.30 -9.65 6.13
C THR A 16 -20.41 -8.46 6.37
N ILE A 17 -19.77 -7.96 5.30
CA ILE A 17 -19.04 -6.70 5.32
C ILE A 17 -19.96 -5.63 5.91
N PRO A 18 -19.57 -4.94 7.00
CA PRO A 18 -20.44 -3.96 7.64
C PRO A 18 -20.89 -2.90 6.64
N SER A 19 -22.20 -2.64 6.56
CA SER A 19 -22.81 -1.65 5.65
C SER A 19 -22.49 -0.19 5.99
N VAL A 20 -21.48 0.05 6.82
CA VAL A 20 -21.00 1.38 7.26
C VAL A 20 -20.43 2.21 6.10
N PHE A 21 -20.27 1.61 4.93
CA PHE A 21 -19.47 2.09 3.81
C PHE A 21 -20.28 2.76 2.67
N SER A 22 -21.47 3.26 2.91
CA SER A 22 -22.24 3.98 1.88
C SER A 22 -22.56 5.41 2.30
N GLY A 23 -21.90 6.40 1.71
CA GLY A 23 -22.24 7.80 1.90
C GLY A 23 -21.39 8.77 1.07
N ASN A 24 -21.98 9.89 0.67
CA ASN A 24 -21.42 10.95 -0.18
C ASN A 24 -20.20 11.71 0.40
N SER A 25 -19.50 11.16 1.41
CA SER A 25 -18.35 11.79 2.09
C SER A 25 -17.09 10.94 2.08
N LEU A 26 -16.88 10.16 1.02
CA LEU A 26 -15.68 9.34 0.86
C LEU A 26 -14.44 10.22 1.08
N CYS A 27 -13.53 9.76 1.95
CA CYS A 27 -12.30 10.45 2.32
C CYS A 27 -12.45 11.81 3.05
N GLN A 28 -13.67 12.21 3.44
CA GLN A 28 -13.88 13.53 4.06
C GLN A 28 -13.84 13.50 5.58
N GLN A 29 -14.40 12.46 6.20
CA GLN A 29 -14.60 12.41 7.65
C GLN A 29 -13.53 11.58 8.33
N VAL A 30 -12.65 12.24 9.06
CA VAL A 30 -11.79 11.61 10.06
C VAL A 30 -12.59 11.49 11.36
N ARG A 31 -12.62 10.29 11.95
CA ARG A 31 -13.37 10.00 13.17
C ARG A 31 -12.70 8.93 14.01
N ALA A 32 -13.19 8.70 15.22
CA ALA A 32 -12.78 7.55 16.01
C ALA A 32 -13.08 6.24 15.27
N VAL A 33 -12.24 5.22 15.50
CA VAL A 33 -12.44 3.90 14.89
C VAL A 33 -13.75 3.30 15.39
N PRO A 34 -14.74 3.02 14.51
CA PRO A 34 -16.00 2.37 14.92
C PRO A 34 -15.77 0.96 15.49
N ASP A 35 -16.58 0.55 16.47
CA ASP A 35 -16.42 -0.75 17.13
C ASP A 35 -16.57 -1.93 16.16
N GLU A 36 -17.50 -1.84 15.22
CA GLU A 36 -17.69 -2.85 14.16
C GLU A 36 -16.47 -2.98 13.23
N VAL A 37 -15.83 -1.86 12.86
CA VAL A 37 -14.60 -1.83 12.06
C VAL A 37 -13.46 -2.43 12.88
N ARG A 38 -13.36 -2.03 14.14
CA ARG A 38 -12.35 -2.56 15.06
C ARG A 38 -12.47 -4.08 15.22
N GLY A 39 -13.69 -4.58 15.39
CA GLY A 39 -13.97 -6.01 15.49
C GLY A 39 -13.64 -6.78 14.22
N TYR A 40 -14.15 -6.30 13.06
CA TYR A 40 -13.95 -6.98 11.78
C TYR A 40 -12.47 -7.08 11.39
N PHE A 41 -11.73 -5.96 11.50
CA PHE A 41 -10.31 -5.91 11.15
C PHE A 41 -9.38 -6.32 12.30
N SER A 42 -9.90 -6.70 13.48
CA SER A 42 -9.12 -7.06 14.68
C SER A 42 -8.09 -6.00 15.07
N LEU A 43 -8.52 -4.73 15.10
CA LEU A 43 -7.63 -3.59 15.28
C LEU A 43 -7.20 -3.40 16.74
N ALA A 44 -5.91 -3.19 16.95
CA ALA A 44 -5.35 -2.87 18.25
C ALA A 44 -5.87 -1.51 18.80
N PRO A 45 -5.88 -1.33 20.13
CA PRO A 45 -6.26 -0.05 20.76
C PRO A 45 -5.37 1.14 20.40
N PHE A 46 -4.22 0.88 19.78
CA PHE A 46 -3.30 1.88 19.20
C PHE A 46 -4.01 2.80 18.22
N TYR A 47 -4.85 2.24 17.34
CA TYR A 47 -5.58 3.01 16.32
C TYR A 47 -6.68 3.86 16.94
N LYS A 48 -6.60 5.16 16.73
CA LYS A 48 -7.53 6.16 17.26
C LYS A 48 -8.35 6.83 16.17
N LYS A 49 -7.70 7.14 15.03
CA LYS A 49 -8.34 7.81 13.90
C LYS A 49 -8.63 6.83 12.77
N TYR A 50 -9.70 7.09 12.06
CA TYR A 50 -10.21 6.27 10.96
C TYR A 50 -10.82 7.13 9.87
N VAL A 51 -10.55 6.74 8.62
CA VAL A 51 -11.26 7.20 7.43
C VAL A 51 -11.63 5.98 6.60
N ASP A 52 -12.80 6.02 5.96
CA ASP A 52 -13.26 4.96 5.06
C ASP A 52 -12.76 5.20 3.63
N ALA A 53 -11.94 4.29 3.12
CA ALA A 53 -11.51 4.25 1.72
C ALA A 53 -12.31 3.20 0.94
N ASN A 54 -13.62 3.39 0.87
CA ASN A 54 -14.55 2.49 0.16
C ASN A 54 -14.45 1.03 0.66
N GLY A 55 -14.48 0.85 1.97
CA GLY A 55 -14.41 -0.43 2.67
C GLY A 55 -13.02 -0.78 3.21
N LEU A 56 -11.95 -0.15 2.74
CA LEU A 56 -10.62 -0.29 3.34
C LEU A 56 -10.42 0.78 4.42
N PRO A 57 -10.03 0.40 5.65
CA PRO A 57 -9.78 1.36 6.71
C PRO A 57 -8.42 2.05 6.50
N ILE A 58 -8.45 3.38 6.52
CA ILE A 58 -7.28 4.22 6.73
C ILE A 58 -7.20 4.53 8.21
N LEU A 59 -6.10 4.25 8.84
CA LEU A 59 -5.93 4.25 10.30
C LEU A 59 -4.70 5.04 10.73
N SER A 60 -4.76 5.57 11.94
CA SER A 60 -3.58 6.09 12.64
C SER A 60 -3.76 6.06 14.15
N SER A 61 -2.69 6.38 14.89
CA SER A 61 -2.77 6.87 16.26
C SER A 61 -3.49 8.22 16.33
N ASP A 62 -3.39 8.93 17.47
CA ASP A 62 -3.85 10.32 17.57
C ASP A 62 -2.87 11.33 16.93
N ALA A 63 -1.60 10.94 16.68
CA ALA A 63 -0.53 11.85 16.30
C ALA A 63 -0.65 12.46 14.90
N PRO A 64 -0.92 11.68 13.81
CA PRO A 64 -0.98 12.24 12.46
C PRO A 64 -2.07 13.30 12.28
N ASP A 65 -1.80 14.30 11.43
CA ASP A 65 -2.81 15.28 11.02
C ASP A 65 -3.97 14.61 10.27
N ASP A 66 -5.18 15.10 10.46
CA ASP A 66 -6.37 14.57 9.80
C ASP A 66 -6.31 14.66 8.28
N GLU A 67 -5.61 15.67 7.73
CA GLU A 67 -5.45 15.79 6.27
C GLU A 67 -4.55 14.71 5.71
N SER A 68 -3.58 14.20 6.47
CA SER A 68 -2.74 13.07 6.02
C SER A 68 -3.59 11.80 5.83
N LEU A 69 -4.55 11.53 6.73
CA LEU A 69 -5.47 10.42 6.58
C LEU A 69 -6.39 10.60 5.36
N ARG A 70 -6.87 11.84 5.11
CA ARG A 70 -7.69 12.13 3.92
C ARG A 70 -6.89 11.93 2.63
N ARG A 71 -5.63 12.34 2.59
CA ARG A 71 -4.74 12.09 1.44
C ARG A 71 -4.48 10.61 1.24
N ALA A 72 -4.16 9.86 2.30
CA ALA A 72 -4.00 8.42 2.23
C ALA A 72 -5.28 7.73 1.69
N CYS A 73 -6.45 8.16 2.15
CA CYS A 73 -7.72 7.66 1.65
C CYS A 73 -7.89 7.92 0.15
N ARG A 74 -7.64 9.15 -0.31
CA ARG A 74 -7.70 9.49 -1.75
C ARG A 74 -6.71 8.66 -2.57
N LEU A 75 -5.48 8.48 -2.08
CA LEU A 75 -4.49 7.62 -2.71
C LEU A 75 -5.02 6.20 -2.90
N VAL A 76 -5.46 5.56 -1.82
CA VAL A 76 -5.97 4.17 -1.82
C VAL A 76 -7.17 4.01 -2.75
N VAL A 77 -8.16 4.92 -2.66
CA VAL A 77 -9.35 4.90 -3.53
C VAL A 77 -8.98 5.04 -5.00
N ASN A 78 -8.08 5.95 -5.31
CA ASN A 78 -7.65 6.20 -6.69
C ASN A 78 -6.83 5.03 -7.25
N MET A 79 -5.85 4.51 -6.52
CA MET A 79 -5.05 3.36 -6.98
C MET A 79 -5.92 2.13 -7.25
N LEU A 80 -6.99 1.92 -6.50
CA LEU A 80 -7.92 0.80 -6.65
C LEU A 80 -9.13 1.08 -7.57
N SER A 81 -9.21 2.27 -8.17
CA SER A 81 -10.40 2.68 -8.93
C SER A 81 -10.68 1.83 -10.18
N LYS A 82 -9.64 1.25 -10.78
CA LYS A 82 -9.72 0.37 -11.95
C LYS A 82 -9.99 -1.11 -11.57
N ARG A 83 -9.68 -1.52 -10.34
CA ARG A 83 -9.71 -2.92 -9.88
C ARG A 83 -10.57 -3.06 -8.61
N SER A 84 -11.90 -3.04 -8.79
CA SER A 84 -12.85 -3.27 -7.69
C SER A 84 -12.68 -4.68 -7.08
N ASP A 85 -12.33 -5.67 -7.88
CA ASP A 85 -12.02 -7.03 -7.45
C ASP A 85 -10.80 -7.06 -6.51
N ALA A 86 -9.73 -6.32 -6.82
CA ALA A 86 -8.57 -6.21 -5.94
C ALA A 86 -8.94 -5.53 -4.61
N ARG A 87 -9.75 -4.46 -4.65
CA ARG A 87 -10.26 -3.82 -3.43
C ARG A 87 -11.04 -4.81 -2.56
N GLU A 88 -11.98 -5.55 -3.16
CA GLU A 88 -12.77 -6.55 -2.43
C GLU A 88 -11.90 -7.64 -1.83
N LYS A 89 -10.87 -8.10 -2.57
CA LYS A 89 -9.89 -9.06 -2.06
C LYS A 89 -9.09 -8.50 -0.89
N LEU A 90 -8.64 -7.25 -0.95
CA LEU A 90 -7.93 -6.61 0.16
C LEU A 90 -8.81 -6.50 1.42
N ILE A 91 -10.10 -6.20 1.26
CA ILE A 91 -11.06 -6.19 2.38
C ILE A 91 -11.22 -7.60 2.98
N GLU A 92 -11.37 -8.62 2.14
CA GLU A 92 -11.42 -10.04 2.56
C GLU A 92 -10.17 -10.44 3.35
N LEU A 93 -9.00 -10.00 2.88
CA LEU A 93 -7.70 -10.23 3.53
C LEU A 93 -7.49 -9.35 4.78
N ARG A 94 -8.48 -8.51 5.13
CA ARG A 94 -8.43 -7.59 6.27
C ARG A 94 -7.25 -6.62 6.22
N VAL A 95 -6.90 -6.19 5.03
CA VAL A 95 -5.88 -5.18 4.81
C VAL A 95 -6.34 -3.83 5.35
N ARG A 96 -5.39 -3.05 5.87
CA ARG A 96 -5.56 -1.67 6.28
C ARG A 96 -4.39 -0.81 5.79
N PHE A 97 -4.65 0.47 5.65
CA PHE A 97 -3.60 1.43 5.40
C PHE A 97 -3.35 2.28 6.64
N VAL A 98 -2.09 2.44 7.05
CA VAL A 98 -1.70 3.10 8.29
C VAL A 98 -0.84 4.32 7.99
N VAL A 99 -1.25 5.47 8.48
CA VAL A 99 -0.44 6.68 8.47
C VAL A 99 0.38 6.74 9.76
N ILE A 100 1.71 6.81 9.63
CA ILE A 100 2.67 6.93 10.73
C ILE A 100 2.91 8.40 10.99
N GLY A 101 2.74 8.87 12.22
CA GLY A 101 3.01 10.25 12.61
C GLY A 101 4.50 10.61 12.53
N ARG A 102 4.82 11.88 12.36
CA ARG A 102 6.21 12.37 12.21
C ARG A 102 7.14 11.95 13.35
N ASP A 103 6.60 11.94 14.58
CA ASP A 103 7.33 11.58 15.79
C ASP A 103 7.16 10.10 16.19
N GLU A 104 6.47 9.32 15.34
CA GLU A 104 6.30 7.87 15.47
C GLU A 104 7.23 7.13 14.51
N GLY A 105 7.45 5.85 14.80
CA GLY A 105 8.25 4.96 13.96
C GLY A 105 7.44 3.81 13.38
N THR A 106 7.99 3.15 12.38
CA THR A 106 7.49 1.88 11.84
C THR A 106 7.34 0.83 12.94
N ALA A 107 8.23 0.85 13.94
CA ALA A 107 8.18 -0.04 15.11
C ALA A 107 6.93 0.14 15.98
N ASP A 108 6.21 1.25 15.89
CA ASP A 108 5.03 1.53 16.71
C ASP A 108 3.76 0.86 16.16
N ILE A 109 3.79 0.42 14.89
CA ILE A 109 2.66 -0.26 14.26
C ILE A 109 2.48 -1.66 14.87
N PRO A 110 1.30 -1.96 15.44
CA PRO A 110 1.08 -3.21 16.18
C PRO A 110 1.34 -4.47 15.37
N GLU A 111 0.99 -4.48 14.11
CA GLU A 111 1.08 -5.63 13.20
C GLU A 111 2.51 -6.06 12.91
N TYR A 112 3.48 -5.16 13.04
CA TYR A 112 4.89 -5.46 12.73
C TYR A 112 5.64 -6.14 13.88
N GLY A 113 5.01 -6.21 15.08
CA GLY A 113 5.52 -6.99 16.20
C GLY A 113 6.77 -6.43 16.88
N PHE A 114 7.12 -5.15 16.65
CA PHE A 114 8.29 -4.50 17.26
C PHE A 114 8.00 -3.79 18.59
N ARG A 115 6.72 -3.60 18.96
CA ARG A 115 6.35 -2.79 20.14
C ARG A 115 6.99 -3.28 21.45
N ASP A 116 7.09 -4.59 21.61
CA ASP A 116 7.67 -5.24 22.79
C ASP A 116 9.14 -5.64 22.60
N LYS A 117 9.78 -5.21 21.52
CA LYS A 117 11.18 -5.49 21.23
C LYS A 117 12.11 -4.50 21.93
N PRO A 118 13.38 -4.88 22.17
CA PRO A 118 14.41 -3.97 22.66
C PRO A 118 14.51 -2.70 21.80
N GLN A 119 14.86 -1.58 22.44
CA GLN A 119 14.94 -0.28 21.78
C GLN A 119 15.86 -0.32 20.54
N ALA A 120 16.98 -1.02 20.61
CA ALA A 120 17.92 -1.16 19.49
C ALA A 120 17.26 -1.82 18.24
N GLU A 121 16.34 -2.78 18.43
CA GLU A 121 15.62 -3.39 17.32
C GLU A 121 14.59 -2.41 16.73
N LYS A 122 13.90 -1.63 17.58
CA LYS A 122 12.99 -0.56 17.14
C LYS A 122 13.73 0.51 16.36
N ASP A 123 14.88 0.94 16.86
CA ASP A 123 15.71 1.95 16.19
C ASP A 123 16.21 1.45 14.84
N ALA A 124 16.59 0.16 14.75
CA ALA A 124 17.05 -0.44 13.50
C ALA A 124 15.96 -0.46 12.42
N ILE A 125 14.73 -0.89 12.74
CA ILE A 125 13.63 -0.87 11.77
C ILE A 125 13.19 0.54 11.41
N ASN A 126 13.13 1.47 12.39
CA ASN A 126 12.80 2.86 12.16
C ASN A 126 13.84 3.59 11.29
N ALA A 127 15.11 3.23 11.41
CA ALA A 127 16.19 3.74 10.55
C ALA A 127 16.07 3.20 9.12
N ARG A 128 15.68 1.92 8.97
CA ARG A 128 15.61 1.25 7.67
C ARG A 128 14.39 1.63 6.86
N ALA A 129 13.22 1.68 7.49
CA ALA A 129 11.93 1.79 6.79
C ALA A 129 11.05 2.90 7.38
N ARG A 130 10.38 3.63 6.52
CA ARG A 130 9.37 4.63 6.86
C ARG A 130 7.98 4.26 6.33
N GLY A 131 7.86 3.05 5.82
CA GLY A 131 6.68 2.37 5.35
C GLY A 131 6.95 0.88 5.22
N ILE A 132 5.93 0.07 5.09
CA ILE A 132 5.97 -1.37 4.77
C ILE A 132 4.70 -1.74 4.01
N GLY A 133 4.86 -2.39 2.85
CA GLY A 133 3.78 -3.00 2.09
C GLY A 133 3.43 -4.38 2.64
N SER A 134 2.30 -4.49 3.34
CA SER A 134 1.84 -5.74 3.95
C SER A 134 0.33 -5.71 4.20
N GLN A 135 -0.18 -6.62 5.05
CA GLN A 135 -1.57 -6.56 5.55
C GLN A 135 -1.86 -5.23 6.26
N ALA A 136 -0.89 -4.64 6.96
CA ALA A 136 -0.94 -3.26 7.43
C ALA A 136 0.00 -2.43 6.55
N SER A 137 -0.44 -2.06 5.34
CA SER A 137 0.34 -1.16 4.49
C SER A 137 0.52 0.19 5.18
N SER A 138 1.71 0.77 5.15
CA SER A 138 1.95 2.03 5.87
C SER A 138 2.91 2.95 5.16
N CYS A 139 2.82 4.25 5.49
CA CYS A 139 3.83 5.25 5.16
C CYS A 139 3.80 6.43 6.14
N GLY A 140 4.85 7.23 6.12
CA GLY A 140 4.97 8.42 6.97
C GLY A 140 4.05 9.56 6.53
N GLU A 141 3.51 10.26 7.51
CA GLU A 141 2.72 11.49 7.32
C GLU A 141 3.50 12.55 6.52
N GLU A 142 4.80 12.67 6.79
CA GLU A 142 5.66 13.65 6.12
C GLU A 142 5.77 13.39 4.61
N ASN A 143 5.76 12.13 4.18
CA ASN A 143 5.80 11.78 2.75
C ASN A 143 4.46 12.06 2.08
N LEU A 144 3.33 11.72 2.71
CA LEU A 144 1.99 12.06 2.20
C LEU A 144 1.78 13.56 2.03
N MET A 145 2.36 14.36 2.91
CA MET A 145 2.12 15.81 3.02
C MET A 145 3.26 16.65 2.47
N CYS A 146 4.37 16.04 2.01
CA CYS A 146 5.63 16.69 1.63
C CYS A 146 6.14 17.68 2.67
N LEU A 147 6.20 17.23 3.93
CA LEU A 147 6.64 18.07 5.03
C LEU A 147 8.17 18.09 5.12
N ALA A 148 8.67 19.15 5.74
CA ALA A 148 10.09 19.21 6.08
C ALA A 148 10.47 18.03 7.00
N GLY A 149 11.61 17.39 6.71
CA GLY A 149 12.08 16.21 7.44
C GLY A 149 11.67 14.87 6.80
N ASP A 150 10.95 14.90 5.67
CA ASP A 150 10.77 13.69 4.85
C ASP A 150 12.14 13.16 4.39
N ARG A 151 12.38 11.87 4.63
CA ARG A 151 13.61 11.19 4.19
C ARG A 151 13.60 10.86 2.70
N TYR A 152 12.44 10.87 2.08
CA TYR A 152 12.19 10.52 0.70
C TYR A 152 11.47 11.66 -0.05
N PRO A 153 12.05 12.88 -0.03
CA PRO A 153 11.32 14.08 -0.51
C PRO A 153 11.09 14.09 -2.03
N ALA A 154 11.79 13.22 -2.75
CA ALA A 154 11.72 13.14 -4.22
C ALA A 154 10.83 12.00 -4.72
N GLU A 155 10.27 11.18 -3.81
CA GLU A 155 9.48 10.00 -4.19
C GLU A 155 8.32 9.73 -3.24
N SER A 156 7.28 9.02 -3.71
CA SER A 156 6.14 8.63 -2.89
C SER A 156 6.29 7.22 -2.36
N ILE A 157 6.77 7.10 -1.12
CA ILE A 157 6.84 5.82 -0.40
C ILE A 157 5.44 5.21 -0.21
N CYS A 158 4.42 6.04 -0.09
CA CYS A 158 3.04 5.58 0.07
C CYS A 158 2.52 4.84 -1.16
N VAL A 159 2.89 5.29 -2.37
CA VAL A 159 2.59 4.59 -3.63
C VAL A 159 3.36 3.27 -3.68
N HIS A 160 4.65 3.30 -3.37
CA HIS A 160 5.53 2.13 -3.34
C HIS A 160 4.95 1.02 -2.46
N GLU A 161 4.74 1.30 -1.19
CA GLU A 161 4.31 0.31 -0.20
C GLU A 161 2.88 -0.21 -0.47
N PHE A 162 1.97 0.66 -0.92
CA PHE A 162 0.64 0.21 -1.24
C PHE A 162 0.59 -0.61 -2.54
N SER A 163 1.54 -0.42 -3.47
CA SER A 163 1.66 -1.26 -4.65
C SER A 163 2.05 -2.71 -4.32
N HIS A 164 2.95 -2.93 -3.35
CA HIS A 164 3.23 -4.27 -2.82
C HIS A 164 1.97 -4.93 -2.25
N THR A 165 1.19 -4.16 -1.49
CA THR A 165 -0.06 -4.65 -0.90
C THR A 165 -1.09 -5.03 -1.96
N ILE A 166 -1.22 -4.26 -3.03
CA ILE A 166 -2.08 -4.59 -4.18
C ILE A 166 -1.56 -5.84 -4.89
N HIS A 167 -0.25 -5.97 -5.08
CA HIS A 167 0.35 -7.17 -5.69
C HIS A 167 -0.04 -8.45 -4.95
N GLU A 168 -0.07 -8.45 -3.62
CA GLU A 168 -0.52 -9.61 -2.83
C GLU A 168 -1.97 -10.02 -3.12
N ALA A 169 -2.86 -9.06 -3.38
CA ALA A 169 -4.22 -9.36 -3.81
C ALA A 169 -4.26 -9.93 -5.24
N LEU A 170 -3.46 -9.36 -6.15
CA LEU A 170 -3.41 -9.80 -7.56
C LEU A 170 -2.93 -11.24 -7.69
N LYS A 171 -1.96 -11.68 -6.89
CA LYS A 171 -1.49 -13.07 -6.84
C LYS A 171 -2.61 -14.06 -6.53
N GLN A 172 -3.62 -13.64 -5.75
CA GLN A 172 -4.76 -14.48 -5.40
C GLN A 172 -5.91 -14.41 -6.40
N LEU A 173 -5.99 -13.33 -7.17
CA LEU A 173 -7.04 -13.09 -8.17
C LEU A 173 -6.67 -13.64 -9.56
N ASP A 174 -5.41 -13.53 -9.93
CA ASP A 174 -4.87 -14.02 -11.20
C ASP A 174 -3.66 -14.92 -10.94
N PRO A 175 -3.82 -16.25 -11.02
CA PRO A 175 -2.72 -17.20 -10.79
C PRO A 175 -1.50 -17.00 -11.71
N ASN A 176 -1.67 -16.34 -12.85
CA ASN A 176 -0.59 -16.10 -13.81
C ASN A 176 0.07 -14.72 -13.64
N PHE A 177 -0.46 -13.86 -12.77
CA PHE A 177 0.05 -12.50 -12.62
C PHE A 177 1.52 -12.49 -12.18
N GLU A 178 1.82 -13.25 -11.15
CA GLU A 178 3.18 -13.34 -10.61
C GLU A 178 4.17 -13.95 -11.61
N ASP A 179 3.76 -14.96 -12.38
CA ASP A 179 4.60 -15.56 -13.41
C ASP A 179 4.91 -14.57 -14.54
N ARG A 180 3.94 -13.74 -14.93
CA ARG A 180 4.16 -12.65 -15.91
C ARG A 180 5.13 -11.61 -15.36
N LEU A 181 4.93 -11.15 -14.12
CA LEU A 181 5.81 -10.17 -13.48
C LEU A 181 7.25 -10.70 -13.38
N LYS A 182 7.43 -11.95 -12.96
CA LYS A 182 8.76 -12.62 -12.92
C LYS A 182 9.39 -12.73 -14.30
N ALA A 183 8.61 -13.03 -15.33
CA ALA A 183 9.10 -13.09 -16.69
C ALA A 183 9.56 -11.72 -17.20
N ASP A 184 8.84 -10.66 -16.87
CA ASP A 184 9.20 -9.28 -17.22
C ASP A 184 10.45 -8.81 -16.47
N PHE A 185 10.54 -9.10 -15.18
CA PHE A 185 11.74 -8.85 -14.37
C PHE A 185 12.98 -9.57 -14.92
N ASN A 186 12.86 -10.85 -15.29
CA ASN A 186 13.97 -11.62 -15.85
C ASN A 186 14.41 -11.09 -17.22
N ASP A 187 13.46 -10.66 -18.07
CA ASP A 187 13.76 -10.01 -19.34
C ASP A 187 14.51 -8.70 -19.14
N ALA A 188 13.99 -7.81 -18.28
CA ALA A 188 14.63 -6.53 -17.96
C ALA A 188 16.03 -6.70 -17.36
N SER A 189 16.19 -7.67 -16.45
CA SER A 189 17.49 -8.04 -15.86
C SER A 189 18.46 -8.53 -16.93
N SER A 190 18.02 -9.38 -17.85
CA SER A 190 18.86 -9.92 -18.94
C SER A 190 19.33 -8.85 -19.93
N ARG A 191 18.51 -7.81 -20.13
CA ARG A 191 18.86 -6.62 -20.92
C ARG A 191 19.80 -5.67 -20.18
N GLY A 192 20.04 -5.88 -18.87
CA GLY A 192 20.90 -5.06 -18.04
C GLY A 192 20.32 -3.67 -17.69
N ILE A 193 19.02 -3.43 -17.95
CA ILE A 193 18.39 -2.12 -17.73
C ILE A 193 18.11 -1.84 -16.25
N LEU A 194 18.13 -2.86 -15.39
CA LEU A 194 17.89 -2.72 -13.95
C LEU A 194 19.20 -2.51 -13.16
N LYS A 195 20.36 -2.52 -13.84
CA LYS A 195 21.66 -2.46 -13.19
C LYS A 195 21.81 -1.19 -12.34
N ASP A 196 22.41 -1.36 -11.15
CA ASP A 196 22.69 -0.28 -10.20
C ASP A 196 21.41 0.48 -9.76
N THR A 197 20.28 -0.25 -9.59
CA THR A 197 19.02 0.29 -9.09
C THR A 197 18.38 -0.63 -8.04
N TYR A 198 17.52 -0.07 -7.17
CA TYR A 198 16.78 -0.83 -6.17
C TYR A 198 15.79 -1.82 -6.81
N ARG A 199 15.21 -1.48 -7.95
CA ARG A 199 14.36 -2.39 -8.75
C ARG A 199 15.07 -3.67 -9.21
N SER A 200 16.40 -3.76 -9.12
CA SER A 200 17.17 -4.97 -9.42
C SER A 200 17.19 -6.00 -8.30
N GLU A 201 16.78 -5.65 -7.08
CA GLU A 201 16.84 -6.53 -5.91
C GLU A 201 15.96 -7.78 -6.06
N ASN A 202 14.73 -7.58 -6.51
CA ASN A 202 13.76 -8.65 -6.78
C ASN A 202 12.57 -8.12 -7.58
N TYR A 203 11.68 -9.04 -8.02
CA TYR A 203 10.52 -8.69 -8.83
C TYR A 203 9.44 -7.89 -8.06
N ASP A 204 9.40 -7.95 -6.73
CA ASP A 204 8.47 -7.15 -5.92
C ASP A 204 8.89 -5.67 -5.92
N GLU A 205 10.21 -5.39 -5.76
CA GLU A 205 10.74 -4.03 -5.86
C GLU A 205 10.67 -3.48 -7.29
N TYR A 206 10.93 -4.34 -8.29
CA TYR A 206 10.75 -3.99 -9.70
C TYR A 206 9.32 -3.53 -10.00
N TRP A 207 8.32 -4.22 -9.43
CA TRP A 207 6.92 -3.82 -9.52
C TRP A 207 6.67 -2.47 -8.86
N ALA A 208 7.09 -2.29 -7.61
CA ALA A 208 6.80 -1.11 -6.81
C ALA A 208 7.45 0.16 -7.38
N GLU A 209 8.70 0.07 -7.80
CA GLU A 209 9.42 1.13 -8.51
C GLU A 209 8.72 1.51 -9.82
N GLY A 210 8.28 0.51 -10.60
CA GLY A 210 7.52 0.75 -11.83
C GLY A 210 6.17 1.44 -11.57
N VAL A 211 5.50 1.13 -10.46
CA VAL A 211 4.25 1.82 -10.07
C VAL A 211 4.51 3.27 -9.64
N GLN A 212 5.65 3.56 -8.98
CA GLN A 212 6.05 4.94 -8.72
C GLN A 212 6.29 5.71 -10.03
N ASP A 213 6.99 5.11 -11.01
CA ASP A 213 7.17 5.70 -12.36
C ASP A 213 5.82 5.94 -13.06
N TRP A 214 4.89 4.96 -12.97
CA TRP A 214 3.56 5.06 -13.57
C TRP A 214 2.78 6.29 -13.11
N TYR A 215 2.99 6.69 -11.87
CA TYR A 215 2.31 7.83 -11.26
C TYR A 215 3.16 9.11 -11.24
N ASP A 216 4.31 9.13 -11.91
CA ASP A 216 5.26 10.25 -11.96
C ASP A 216 5.72 10.67 -10.55
N THR A 217 5.95 9.67 -9.68
CA THR A 217 6.24 9.88 -8.25
C THR A 217 7.50 9.18 -7.77
N ASN A 218 8.37 8.76 -8.67
CA ASN A 218 9.66 8.17 -8.33
C ASN A 218 10.76 9.25 -8.29
N ALA A 219 11.87 8.96 -7.61
CA ALA A 219 13.06 9.78 -7.67
C ALA A 219 13.88 9.47 -8.93
N GLU A 220 14.73 10.42 -9.33
CA GLU A 220 15.58 10.33 -10.52
C GLU A 220 17.05 10.40 -10.13
N ALA A 221 17.87 9.58 -10.77
CA ALA A 221 19.35 9.66 -10.70
C ALA A 221 19.98 9.34 -12.06
N ASP A 222 20.80 10.26 -12.58
CA ASP A 222 21.59 10.07 -13.80
C ASP A 222 23.02 10.56 -13.56
N PRO A 223 24.01 9.67 -13.49
CA PRO A 223 23.94 8.19 -13.64
C PRO A 223 23.23 7.51 -12.46
N PRO A 224 22.82 6.22 -12.60
CA PRO A 224 22.22 5.44 -11.51
C PRO A 224 23.05 5.46 -10.24
N ASP A 225 22.40 5.62 -9.08
CA ASP A 225 23.05 5.83 -7.77
C ASP A 225 23.01 4.60 -6.83
N GLY A 226 22.54 3.48 -7.33
CA GLY A 226 22.35 2.24 -6.57
C GLY A 226 20.90 2.06 -6.09
N ILE A 227 20.06 3.08 -6.22
CA ILE A 227 18.64 3.05 -5.87
C ILE A 227 17.80 3.44 -7.10
N HIS A 228 18.04 4.63 -7.64
CA HIS A 228 17.28 5.21 -8.76
C HIS A 228 18.12 5.24 -10.05
N ASN A 229 17.43 5.49 -11.17
CA ASN A 229 18.00 5.77 -12.48
C ASN A 229 17.30 6.99 -13.12
N ALA A 230 17.51 7.22 -14.42
CA ALA A 230 16.90 8.33 -15.15
C ALA A 230 15.41 8.10 -15.50
N VAL A 231 14.74 7.10 -14.90
CA VAL A 231 13.32 6.79 -15.18
C VAL A 231 12.52 7.06 -13.91
N ASN A 232 11.66 8.08 -13.97
CA ASN A 232 10.83 8.50 -12.84
C ASN A 232 9.42 8.93 -13.26
N THR A 233 9.09 8.80 -14.57
CA THR A 233 7.79 9.16 -15.12
C THR A 233 7.20 8.01 -15.93
N ARG A 234 5.87 8.01 -16.08
CA ARG A 234 5.15 7.04 -16.89
C ARG A 234 5.62 7.04 -18.35
N LYS A 235 5.88 8.23 -18.91
CA LYS A 235 6.34 8.35 -20.28
C LYS A 235 7.72 7.72 -20.49
N GLU A 236 8.60 7.86 -19.53
CA GLU A 236 9.92 7.23 -19.56
C GLU A 236 9.82 5.73 -19.35
N LEU A 237 8.98 5.26 -18.40
CA LEU A 237 8.71 3.85 -18.20
C LEU A 237 8.20 3.18 -19.48
N GLU A 238 7.28 3.80 -20.22
CA GLU A 238 6.76 3.27 -21.49
C GLU A 238 7.88 2.96 -22.49
N SER A 239 8.87 3.83 -22.56
CA SER A 239 10.00 3.70 -23.48
C SER A 239 11.09 2.77 -22.96
N PHE A 240 11.32 2.77 -21.65
CA PHE A 240 12.38 2.06 -20.97
C PHE A 240 12.04 0.57 -20.78
N ASP A 241 10.84 0.28 -20.28
CA ASP A 241 10.33 -1.07 -20.05
C ASP A 241 8.87 -1.22 -20.46
N PRO A 242 8.59 -1.37 -21.77
CA PRO A 242 7.23 -1.48 -22.28
C PRO A 242 6.45 -2.70 -21.76
N ARG A 243 7.14 -3.75 -21.28
CA ARG A 243 6.49 -4.93 -20.71
C ARG A 243 5.92 -4.63 -19.32
N LEU A 244 6.75 -4.06 -18.45
CA LEU A 244 6.30 -3.60 -17.13
C LEU A 244 5.22 -2.53 -17.25
N PHE A 245 5.39 -1.57 -18.16
CA PHE A 245 4.39 -0.54 -18.45
C PHE A 245 3.03 -1.14 -18.80
N ALA A 246 3.00 -2.14 -19.70
CA ALA A 246 1.76 -2.80 -20.09
C ALA A 246 1.11 -3.55 -18.92
N LEU A 247 1.90 -4.28 -18.12
CA LEU A 247 1.42 -5.02 -16.96
C LEU A 247 0.82 -4.10 -15.89
N ILE A 248 1.48 -2.97 -15.59
CA ILE A 248 0.99 -1.96 -14.66
C ILE A 248 -0.30 -1.32 -15.19
N GLY A 249 -0.36 -1.06 -16.50
CA GLY A 249 -1.54 -0.50 -17.15
C GLY A 249 -2.78 -1.40 -17.08
N GLU A 250 -2.66 -2.71 -16.88
CA GLU A 250 -3.79 -3.60 -16.61
C GLU A 250 -4.43 -3.33 -15.23
N VAL A 251 -3.64 -2.87 -14.28
CA VAL A 251 -4.02 -2.77 -12.86
C VAL A 251 -4.44 -1.36 -12.47
N PHE A 252 -3.66 -0.36 -12.86
CA PHE A 252 -3.81 0.99 -12.36
C PHE A 252 -4.47 1.95 -13.37
N PRO A 253 -5.24 2.96 -12.90
CA PRO A 253 -5.71 4.04 -13.75
C PRO A 253 -4.54 4.92 -14.19
N GLU A 254 -4.68 5.60 -15.33
CA GLU A 254 -3.65 6.48 -15.85
C GLU A 254 -3.45 7.77 -15.04
N ARG A 255 -4.51 8.22 -14.38
CA ARG A 255 -4.50 9.46 -13.58
C ARG A 255 -5.13 9.21 -12.24
N ILE A 256 -4.48 9.76 -11.23
CA ILE A 256 -4.99 9.81 -9.87
C ILE A 256 -4.76 11.20 -9.30
N ASP A 257 -5.77 11.70 -8.56
CA ASP A 257 -5.67 12.98 -7.84
C ASP A 257 -5.90 12.73 -6.35
N TRP A 258 -4.82 12.65 -5.59
CA TRP A 258 -4.88 12.57 -4.13
C TRP A 258 -4.25 13.77 -3.42
N GLY A 259 -3.91 14.83 -4.19
CA GLY A 259 -3.14 15.96 -3.68
C GLY A 259 -1.65 15.65 -3.55
N ASN A 260 -1.13 14.80 -4.46
CA ASN A 260 0.27 14.41 -4.47
C ASN A 260 1.18 15.60 -4.75
N CYS A 261 2.21 15.72 -3.96
CA CYS A 261 3.24 16.75 -4.07
C CYS A 261 4.56 16.22 -4.68
N HIS A 262 4.66 14.93 -4.99
CA HIS A 262 5.81 14.30 -5.62
C HIS A 262 5.71 14.25 -7.16
N ILE A 263 4.55 14.61 -7.74
CA ILE A 263 4.36 14.58 -9.20
C ILE A 263 5.40 15.46 -9.88
N LYS A 264 6.11 14.87 -10.83
CA LYS A 264 7.09 15.58 -11.66
C LYS A 264 6.36 16.41 -12.71
N PRO A 265 6.88 17.58 -13.07
CA PRO A 265 6.26 18.49 -14.04
C PRO A 265 6.28 17.96 -15.48
#